data_fd53b1ff698e4673e09056cbe0a0bc98
#
_entry.id   fd53b1ff698e4673e09056cbe0a0bc98
#
_cell.length_a   1.000
_cell.length_b   1.000
_cell.length_c   1.000
_cell.angle_alpha   90.00
_cell.angle_beta   90.00
_cell.angle_gamma   90.00
#
_symmetry.space_group_name_H-M   'P 1'
#
loop_
_entity.id
_entity.type
_entity.pdbx_description
1 polymer ?
#
loop_
_entity_poly.entity_id
_entity_poly.type
_entity_poly.pdbx_seq_one_letter_code
_entity_poly.pdbx_strand_id
1 'polypeptide(L)'
;MTDPNPDLDPDEVEQANVAAAAIAGFTLAQFAFGELIKSGLLPKDHAELLLTQAIETHATAGPGNRGAAELLAVVLESLSAIQPPTRQ
;
A
#
# COMPACT_ATOMS: atom_id res chain seq x y z
N MET A 1 -21.05 24.32 -22.06
CA MET A 1 -20.82 22.89 -21.85
C MET A 1 -21.30 22.51 -20.46
N THR A 2 -22.01 21.43 -20.40
CA THR A 2 -22.59 20.99 -19.15
C THR A 2 -21.61 20.11 -18.41
N ASP A 3 -21.46 20.37 -17.13
CA ASP A 3 -20.66 19.51 -16.26
C ASP A 3 -21.32 18.12 -16.21
N PRO A 4 -20.59 17.03 -16.52
CA PRO A 4 -21.16 15.68 -16.50
C PRO A 4 -21.60 15.24 -15.10
N ASN A 5 -21.06 15.85 -14.06
CA ASN A 5 -21.41 15.53 -12.67
C ASN A 5 -21.73 16.82 -11.92
N PRO A 6 -22.86 17.48 -12.24
CA PRO A 6 -23.17 18.78 -11.65
C PRO A 6 -23.38 18.74 -10.14
N ASP A 7 -23.62 17.57 -9.57
CA ASP A 7 -23.84 17.41 -8.15
C ASP A 7 -22.53 17.19 -7.37
N LEU A 8 -21.40 17.04 -8.06
CA LEU A 8 -20.11 16.84 -7.39
C LEU A 8 -19.44 18.18 -7.12
N ASP A 9 -19.10 18.37 -5.86
CA ASP A 9 -18.29 19.48 -5.40
C ASP A 9 -16.86 19.29 -5.94
N PRO A 10 -16.17 20.37 -6.37
CA PRO A 10 -14.76 20.26 -6.76
C PRO A 10 -13.88 19.63 -5.70
N ASP A 11 -14.15 19.88 -4.42
CA ASP A 11 -13.37 19.27 -3.33
C ASP A 11 -13.60 17.77 -3.27
N GLU A 12 -14.83 17.31 -3.54
CA GLU A 12 -15.12 15.87 -3.57
C GLU A 12 -14.40 15.18 -4.72
N VAL A 13 -14.35 15.84 -5.88
CA VAL A 13 -13.63 15.31 -7.05
C VAL A 13 -12.14 15.21 -6.74
N GLU A 14 -11.58 16.23 -6.12
CA GLU A 14 -10.16 16.24 -5.74
C GLU A 14 -9.86 15.13 -4.76
N GLN A 15 -10.70 14.94 -3.75
CA GLN A 15 -10.53 13.87 -2.76
C GLN A 15 -10.62 12.50 -3.42
N ALA A 16 -11.53 12.32 -4.36
CA ALA A 16 -11.66 11.06 -5.09
C ALA A 16 -10.41 10.77 -5.91
N ASN A 17 -9.84 11.81 -6.53
CA ASN A 17 -8.61 11.65 -7.31
C ASN A 17 -7.41 11.29 -6.43
N VAL A 18 -7.30 11.90 -5.26
CA VAL A 18 -6.24 11.58 -4.30
C VAL A 18 -6.39 10.16 -3.82
N ALA A 19 -7.61 9.75 -3.49
CA ALA A 19 -7.87 8.38 -3.04
C ALA A 19 -7.54 7.36 -4.13
N ALA A 20 -7.91 7.66 -5.38
CA ALA A 20 -7.61 6.77 -6.50
C ALA A 20 -6.11 6.62 -6.72
N ALA A 21 -5.37 7.73 -6.63
CA ALA A 21 -3.92 7.71 -6.78
C ALA A 21 -3.27 6.90 -5.66
N ALA A 22 -3.76 7.06 -4.43
CA ALA A 22 -3.24 6.32 -3.28
C ALA A 22 -3.49 4.82 -3.43
N ILE A 23 -4.69 4.45 -3.86
CA ILE A 23 -5.04 3.04 -4.07
C ILE A 23 -4.17 2.44 -5.18
N ALA A 24 -4.01 3.15 -6.28
CA ALA A 24 -3.20 2.68 -7.40
C ALA A 24 -1.74 2.49 -6.99
N GLY A 25 -1.17 3.46 -6.28
CA GLY A 25 0.20 3.37 -5.80
C GLY A 25 0.39 2.24 -4.81
N PHE A 26 -0.56 2.06 -3.91
CA PHE A 26 -0.55 0.99 -2.93
C PHE A 26 -0.58 -0.38 -3.60
N THR A 27 -1.45 -0.54 -4.59
CA THR A 27 -1.59 -1.79 -5.35
C THR A 27 -0.31 -2.10 -6.12
N LEU A 28 0.26 -1.08 -6.76
CA LEU A 28 1.50 -1.25 -7.52
C LEU A 28 2.65 -1.66 -6.61
N ALA A 29 2.77 -1.01 -5.45
CA ALA A 29 3.79 -1.34 -4.47
C ALA A 29 3.65 -2.78 -3.98
N GLN A 30 2.42 -3.20 -3.71
CA GLN A 30 2.12 -4.55 -3.26
C GLN A 30 2.54 -5.59 -4.30
N PHE A 31 2.21 -5.32 -5.56
CA PHE A 31 2.60 -6.22 -6.66
C PHE A 31 4.11 -6.26 -6.83
N ALA A 32 4.77 -5.09 -6.75
CA ALA A 32 6.22 -5.00 -6.90
C ALA A 32 6.93 -5.79 -5.80
N PHE A 33 6.52 -5.61 -4.55
CA PHE A 33 7.07 -6.38 -3.43
C PHE A 33 6.84 -7.88 -3.63
N GLY A 34 5.63 -8.26 -4.03
CA GLY A 34 5.30 -9.65 -4.27
C GLY A 34 6.20 -10.29 -5.32
N GLU A 35 6.41 -9.59 -6.44
CA GLU A 35 7.27 -10.09 -7.50
C GLU A 35 8.73 -10.19 -7.08
N LEU A 36 9.22 -9.21 -6.33
CA LEU A 36 10.59 -9.24 -5.83
C LEU A 36 10.82 -10.41 -4.88
N ILE A 37 9.85 -10.72 -4.05
CA ILE A 37 9.95 -11.86 -3.13
C ILE A 37 9.90 -13.17 -3.91
N LYS A 38 8.95 -13.31 -4.83
CA LYS A 38 8.80 -14.53 -5.64
C LYS A 38 10.03 -14.82 -6.49
N SER A 39 10.67 -13.76 -6.99
CA SER A 39 11.88 -13.91 -7.82
C SER A 39 13.14 -14.14 -7.00
N GLY A 40 13.06 -13.99 -5.68
CA GLY A 40 14.22 -14.13 -4.81
C GLY A 40 15.14 -12.93 -4.75
N LEU A 41 14.76 -11.83 -5.42
CA LEU A 41 15.57 -10.62 -5.39
C LEU A 41 15.45 -9.86 -4.08
N LEU A 42 14.32 -10.03 -3.37
CA LEU A 42 14.12 -9.44 -2.05
C LEU A 42 13.76 -10.57 -1.07
N PRO A 43 14.61 -10.83 -0.07
CA PRO A 43 14.27 -11.83 0.93
C PRO A 43 12.97 -11.47 1.64
N LYS A 44 12.12 -12.45 1.86
CA LYS A 44 10.81 -12.26 2.46
C LYS A 44 10.91 -11.60 3.84
N ASP A 45 11.84 -12.09 4.66
CA ASP A 45 12.02 -11.56 6.01
C ASP A 45 12.47 -10.09 5.98
N HIS A 46 13.27 -9.71 4.99
CA HIS A 46 13.69 -8.33 4.83
C HIS A 46 12.50 -7.44 4.44
N ALA A 47 11.65 -7.92 3.52
CA ALA A 47 10.45 -7.20 3.12
C ALA A 47 9.51 -7.01 4.32
N GLU A 48 9.35 -8.06 5.13
CA GLU A 48 8.51 -7.99 6.33
C GLU A 48 9.08 -6.99 7.34
N LEU A 49 10.39 -6.96 7.49
CA LEU A 49 11.04 -5.99 8.38
C LEU A 49 10.80 -4.56 7.92
N LEU A 50 10.97 -4.29 6.63
CA LEU A 50 10.75 -2.95 6.07
C LEU A 50 9.31 -2.50 6.29
N LEU A 51 8.35 -3.37 6.08
CA LEU A 51 6.94 -3.06 6.29
C LEU A 51 6.64 -2.82 7.77
N THR A 52 7.21 -3.62 8.65
CA THR A 52 7.04 -3.46 10.09
C THR A 52 7.57 -2.09 10.53
N GLN A 53 8.73 -1.69 10.02
CA GLN A 53 9.30 -0.38 10.32
C GLN A 53 8.41 0.75 9.81
N ALA A 54 7.85 0.60 8.61
CA ALA A 54 6.94 1.59 8.03
C ALA A 54 5.66 1.71 8.87
N ILE A 55 5.12 0.59 9.30
CA ILE A 55 3.93 0.55 10.14
C ILE A 55 4.18 1.31 11.45
N GLU A 56 5.30 1.02 12.10
CA GLU A 56 5.66 1.68 13.35
C GLU A 56 5.83 3.19 13.18
N THR A 57 6.48 3.59 12.09
CA THR A 57 6.69 5.00 11.79
C THR A 57 5.34 5.73 11.65
N HIS A 58 4.42 5.16 10.91
CA HIS A 58 3.11 5.79 10.71
C HIS A 58 2.23 5.71 11.95
N ALA A 59 2.29 4.62 12.69
CA ALA A 59 1.47 4.45 13.88
C ALA A 59 1.74 5.50 14.94
N THR A 60 2.96 6.02 15.01
CA THR A 60 3.37 7.01 16.01
C THR A 60 3.30 8.45 15.51
N ALA A 61 2.95 8.66 14.24
CA ALA A 61 3.02 9.99 13.61
C ALA A 61 1.72 10.79 13.67
N GLY A 62 0.67 10.24 14.28
CA GLY A 62 -0.60 10.94 14.46
C GLY A 62 -1.77 10.21 13.80
N PRO A 63 -3.00 10.74 14.02
CA PRO A 63 -4.22 10.02 13.58
C PRO A 63 -4.32 9.77 12.09
N GLY A 64 -3.88 10.72 11.26
CA GLY A 64 -3.93 10.55 9.80
C GLY A 64 -3.00 9.45 9.32
N ASN A 65 -1.92 9.22 10.03
CA ASN A 65 -0.96 8.17 9.68
C ASN A 65 -1.36 6.80 10.22
N ARG A 66 -2.29 6.75 11.16
CA ARG A 66 -2.76 5.50 11.72
C ARG A 66 -3.48 4.67 10.67
N GLY A 67 -4.28 5.31 9.82
CA GLY A 67 -4.93 4.63 8.70
C GLY A 67 -3.91 4.03 7.73
N ALA A 68 -2.83 4.77 7.46
CA ALA A 68 -1.75 4.26 6.62
C ALA A 68 -1.09 3.04 7.26
N ALA A 69 -0.87 3.07 8.58
CA ALA A 69 -0.30 1.94 9.29
C ALA A 69 -1.19 0.70 9.18
N GLU A 70 -2.50 0.87 9.29
CA GLU A 70 -3.46 -0.23 9.15
C GLU A 70 -3.43 -0.84 7.77
N LEU A 71 -3.35 -0.01 6.72
CA LEU A 71 -3.24 -0.49 5.35
C LEU A 71 -1.94 -1.25 5.11
N LEU A 72 -0.85 -0.73 5.64
CA LEU A 72 0.45 -1.41 5.52
C LEU A 72 0.45 -2.74 6.25
N ALA A 73 -0.27 -2.83 7.36
CA ALA A 73 -0.41 -4.11 8.07
C ALA A 73 -1.12 -5.15 7.22
N VAL A 74 -2.11 -4.74 6.43
CA VAL A 74 -2.78 -5.64 5.48
C VAL A 74 -1.81 -6.14 4.42
N VAL A 75 -0.94 -5.25 3.90
CA VAL A 75 0.08 -5.65 2.92
C VAL A 75 1.04 -6.64 3.56
N LEU A 76 1.49 -6.37 4.78
CA LEU A 76 2.39 -7.26 5.49
C LEU A 76 1.78 -8.65 5.63
N GLU A 77 0.51 -8.72 5.99
CA GLU A 77 -0.19 -9.99 6.11
C GLU A 77 -0.24 -10.72 4.77
N SER A 78 -0.53 -9.99 3.69
CA SER A 78 -0.55 -10.56 2.34
C SER A 78 0.81 -11.09 1.92
N LEU A 79 1.87 -10.34 2.22
CA LEU A 79 3.23 -10.75 1.85
C LEU A 79 3.68 -11.95 2.67
N SER A 80 3.23 -12.08 3.90
CA SER A 80 3.58 -13.21 4.74
C SER A 80 3.04 -14.53 4.18
N ALA A 81 1.99 -14.47 3.38
CA ALA A 81 1.41 -15.64 2.73
C ALA A 81 2.16 -16.05 1.45
N ILE A 82 3.06 -15.21 0.93
CA ILE A 82 3.80 -15.52 -0.29
C ILE A 82 4.88 -16.54 0.00
N GLN A 83 4.95 -17.57 -0.86
CA GLN A 83 6.00 -18.58 -0.75
C GLN A 83 7.27 -18.06 -1.40
N PRO A 84 8.38 -18.00 -0.67
CA PRO A 84 9.65 -17.63 -1.28
C PRO A 84 10.14 -18.73 -2.24
N PRO A 85 11.08 -18.39 -3.15
CA PRO A 85 11.61 -19.39 -4.06
C PRO A 85 12.26 -20.54 -3.29
N THR A 86 12.03 -21.76 -3.78
CA THR A 86 12.66 -22.93 -3.19
C THR A 86 14.12 -22.98 -3.60
N ARG A 87 14.98 -23.15 -2.62
CA ARG A 87 16.40 -23.32 -2.89
C ARG A 87 16.69 -24.75 -3.24
N GLN A 88 17.36 -24.93 -4.32
CA GLN A 88 17.77 -26.26 -4.76
C GLN A 88 19.18 -26.57 -4.26
#